data_d9b0a97f478127eee9f262444d076e67
#
_entry.id   d9b0a97f478127eee9f262444d076e67
#
_cell.length_a   1.000
_cell.length_b   1.000
_cell.length_c   1.000
_cell.angle_alpha   90.00
_cell.angle_beta   90.00
_cell.angle_gamma   90.00
#
_symmetry.space_group_name_H-M   'P 1'
#
loop_
_entity.id
_entity.type
_entity.pdbx_description
1 polymer ?
#
loop_
_entity_poly.entity_id
_entity_poly.type
_entity_poly.pdbx_seq_one_letter_code
_entity_poly.pdbx_strand_id
1 'polypeptide(L)'
;MAARVIWVIALLELSALTTGCALMPSSGPTAGDVLAQAASETPLGGYVLLDIDERIVSISAAQPGESFKRVFSDVGPAPDLRIGVSDFVVVTIWEAGAGGLFSASATDRSISSGSRTATIPEQMVARDGTIRVPYAGRLRVAGLRPGEVEQLVVKSLQGKAIEPQAVVTISKNLSNTVTLGGEVANGARVPLSSKGDRLLDAVAGAGGIRISAHEAFIRLTRRKRTVSVAYNTLLNHPEENIYVLPGDVITVVRDPQTFTAFGATGRSEKVAFDTAGITLEEAIAKAGGLNDNRADPGGIFLLRFEPWALVAEFVPGYALPPGGNLVPVIYRLNLRDAHSFFLARSFPIKDKDILYIANSASDQVQKFLGLVGQITSPLISGAAVYGVVK
;
A
#
# COMPACT_ATOMS: atom_id res chain seq x y z
N MET A 1 34.52 -39.33 -58.04
CA MET A 1 33.11 -39.12 -57.67
C MET A 1 32.88 -39.23 -56.16
N ALA A 2 33.49 -40.13 -55.45
CA ALA A 2 33.31 -40.36 -54.01
C ALA A 2 33.61 -39.14 -53.13
N ALA A 3 34.67 -38.37 -53.40
CA ALA A 3 35.03 -37.18 -52.59
C ALA A 3 34.00 -36.05 -52.66
N ARG A 4 33.30 -35.85 -53.77
CA ARG A 4 32.22 -34.82 -53.92
C ARG A 4 30.94 -35.20 -53.15
N VAL A 5 30.64 -36.50 -53.07
CA VAL A 5 29.47 -36.99 -52.31
C VAL A 5 29.69 -36.82 -50.81
N ILE A 6 30.90 -37.08 -50.32
CA ILE A 6 31.26 -36.88 -48.89
C ILE A 6 31.14 -35.40 -48.50
N TRP A 7 31.59 -34.47 -49.36
CA TRP A 7 31.46 -33.03 -49.10
C TRP A 7 30.00 -32.50 -49.12
N VAL A 8 29.13 -33.06 -49.97
CA VAL A 8 27.72 -32.72 -50.01
C VAL A 8 26.97 -33.23 -48.77
N ILE A 9 27.29 -34.46 -48.31
CA ILE A 9 26.73 -35.03 -47.08
C ILE A 9 27.21 -34.23 -45.88
N ALA A 10 28.48 -33.87 -45.78
CA ALA A 10 29.00 -33.05 -44.70
C ALA A 10 28.39 -31.65 -44.64
N LEU A 11 28.10 -31.05 -45.81
CA LEU A 11 27.39 -29.74 -45.91
C LEU A 11 25.90 -29.85 -45.52
N LEU A 12 25.23 -30.97 -45.88
CA LEU A 12 23.84 -31.21 -45.47
C LEU A 12 23.72 -31.47 -43.97
N GLU A 13 24.65 -32.22 -43.37
CA GLU A 13 24.69 -32.44 -41.93
C GLU A 13 25.01 -31.14 -41.18
N LEU A 14 25.90 -30.29 -41.72
CA LEU A 14 26.23 -29.00 -41.11
C LEU A 14 25.04 -28.04 -41.16
N SER A 15 24.21 -28.07 -42.21
CA SER A 15 23.00 -27.25 -42.33
C SER A 15 21.86 -27.76 -41.42
N ALA A 16 21.76 -29.06 -41.15
CA ALA A 16 20.81 -29.63 -40.22
C ALA A 16 21.16 -29.32 -38.75
N LEU A 17 22.45 -29.14 -38.44
CA LEU A 17 22.93 -28.73 -37.13
C LEU A 17 22.56 -27.30 -36.76
N THR A 18 22.43 -26.40 -37.72
CA THR A 18 22.08 -24.99 -37.44
C THR A 18 20.60 -24.78 -37.17
N THR A 19 19.71 -25.65 -37.63
CA THR A 19 18.25 -25.56 -37.36
C THR A 19 17.81 -26.27 -36.09
N GLY A 20 18.68 -27.12 -35.48
CA GLY A 20 18.36 -27.88 -34.27
C GLY A 20 18.30 -27.06 -32.96
N CYS A 21 18.93 -25.90 -32.91
CA CYS A 21 19.00 -25.09 -31.68
C CYS A 21 17.65 -24.48 -31.26
N ALA A 22 16.70 -24.27 -32.18
CA ALA A 22 15.40 -23.70 -31.89
C ALA A 22 14.40 -24.67 -31.22
N LEU A 23 14.70 -25.98 -31.20
CA LEU A 23 13.82 -27.03 -30.65
C LEU A 23 14.18 -27.48 -29.24
N MET A 24 15.18 -26.84 -28.60
CA MET A 24 15.58 -27.24 -27.25
C MET A 24 14.68 -26.63 -26.17
N PRO A 25 14.35 -27.41 -25.12
CA PRO A 25 13.60 -26.88 -23.98
C PRO A 25 14.35 -25.72 -23.32
N SER A 26 13.76 -24.54 -23.32
CA SER A 26 14.27 -23.36 -22.60
C SER A 26 13.30 -22.97 -21.50
N SER A 27 13.81 -22.34 -20.43
CA SER A 27 12.98 -21.87 -19.29
C SER A 27 12.24 -20.58 -19.60
N GLY A 28 12.14 -20.18 -20.89
CA GLY A 28 11.50 -18.94 -21.35
C GLY A 28 12.24 -18.32 -22.54
N PRO A 29 11.79 -17.17 -23.04
CA PRO A 29 12.37 -16.51 -24.21
C PRO A 29 13.82 -16.05 -23.95
N THR A 30 14.63 -16.03 -24.99
CA THR A 30 15.95 -15.38 -24.94
C THR A 30 15.80 -13.85 -24.94
N ALA A 31 16.88 -13.14 -24.59
CA ALA A 31 16.86 -11.67 -24.68
C ALA A 31 16.56 -11.21 -26.13
N GLY A 32 17.09 -11.91 -27.13
CA GLY A 32 16.82 -11.64 -28.55
C GLY A 32 15.35 -11.83 -28.93
N ASP A 33 14.68 -12.86 -28.41
CA ASP A 33 13.25 -13.12 -28.65
C ASP A 33 12.37 -12.00 -28.09
N VAL A 34 12.65 -11.53 -26.86
CA VAL A 34 11.92 -10.42 -26.23
C VAL A 34 12.09 -9.14 -27.04
N LEU A 35 13.31 -8.84 -27.50
CA LEU A 35 13.60 -7.66 -28.30
C LEU A 35 12.94 -7.74 -29.69
N ALA A 36 12.98 -8.89 -30.36
CA ALA A 36 12.36 -9.11 -31.65
C ALA A 36 10.83 -8.98 -31.59
N GLN A 37 10.21 -9.51 -30.55
CA GLN A 37 8.76 -9.36 -30.32
C GLN A 37 8.35 -7.91 -30.04
N ALA A 38 9.17 -7.15 -29.32
CA ALA A 38 8.93 -5.72 -29.07
C ALA A 38 9.00 -4.88 -30.35
N ALA A 39 9.84 -5.29 -31.33
CA ALA A 39 10.00 -4.60 -32.62
C ALA A 39 8.90 -4.96 -33.63
N SER A 40 8.10 -6.02 -33.38
CA SER A 40 7.01 -6.42 -34.27
C SER A 40 5.78 -5.54 -34.08
N GLU A 41 5.35 -4.85 -35.15
CA GLU A 41 4.20 -3.90 -35.17
C GLU A 41 2.82 -4.59 -35.07
N THR A 42 2.64 -5.68 -34.35
CA THR A 42 1.32 -6.33 -34.25
C THR A 42 0.52 -5.80 -33.07
N PRO A 43 -0.66 -5.20 -33.30
CA PRO A 43 -1.48 -4.52 -32.27
C PRO A 43 -2.11 -5.45 -31.22
N LEU A 44 -1.97 -6.75 -31.30
CA LEU A 44 -2.72 -7.74 -30.51
C LEU A 44 -1.97 -8.36 -29.32
N GLY A 45 -0.77 -7.91 -29.02
CA GLY A 45 0.03 -8.42 -27.90
C GLY A 45 1.11 -7.44 -27.44
N GLY A 46 0.99 -6.18 -27.88
CA GLY A 46 2.04 -5.18 -27.72
C GLY A 46 2.25 -4.78 -26.27
N TYR A 47 3.44 -5.07 -25.77
CA TYR A 47 4.00 -4.42 -24.60
C TYR A 47 4.93 -3.30 -25.03
N VAL A 48 5.12 -2.32 -24.17
CA VAL A 48 6.12 -1.27 -24.36
C VAL A 48 7.43 -1.76 -23.77
N LEU A 49 8.50 -1.77 -24.56
CA LEU A 49 9.85 -2.08 -24.10
C LEU A 49 10.59 -0.79 -23.83
N LEU A 50 11.15 -0.65 -22.62
CA LEU A 50 11.92 0.51 -22.18
C LEU A 50 13.27 0.05 -21.62
N ASP A 51 14.36 0.61 -22.12
CA ASP A 51 15.66 0.46 -21.48
C ASP A 51 15.72 1.35 -20.24
N ILE A 52 16.13 0.79 -19.09
CA ILE A 52 16.25 1.55 -17.86
C ILE A 52 17.41 2.53 -18.00
N ASP A 53 17.08 3.81 -18.03
CA ASP A 53 17.99 4.95 -18.03
C ASP A 53 17.70 5.89 -16.85
N GLU A 54 18.49 6.95 -16.67
CA GLU A 54 18.31 7.93 -15.60
C GLU A 54 16.94 8.61 -15.65
N ARG A 55 16.41 8.86 -16.84
CA ARG A 55 15.10 9.48 -17.05
C ARG A 55 13.98 8.55 -16.56
N ILE A 56 14.01 7.29 -16.96
CA ILE A 56 13.02 6.28 -16.55
C ILE A 56 13.09 6.05 -15.04
N VAL A 57 14.30 5.97 -14.47
CA VAL A 57 14.51 5.87 -13.02
C VAL A 57 13.88 7.06 -12.30
N SER A 58 14.18 8.29 -12.73
CA SER A 58 13.67 9.51 -12.09
C SER A 58 12.14 9.60 -12.13
N ILE A 59 11.52 9.31 -13.26
CA ILE A 59 10.07 9.32 -13.42
C ILE A 59 9.43 8.19 -12.60
N SER A 60 10.00 6.98 -12.60
CA SER A 60 9.48 5.84 -11.84
C SER A 60 9.57 6.05 -10.34
N ALA A 61 10.64 6.65 -9.85
CA ALA A 61 10.83 6.99 -8.44
C ALA A 61 9.92 8.14 -7.97
N ALA A 62 9.60 9.09 -8.87
CA ALA A 62 8.74 10.22 -8.57
C ALA A 62 7.25 9.87 -8.54
N GLN A 63 6.86 8.64 -8.95
CA GLN A 63 5.45 8.24 -8.98
C GLN A 63 4.84 8.24 -7.57
N PRO A 64 3.88 9.12 -7.31
CA PRO A 64 3.23 9.14 -6.01
C PRO A 64 2.36 7.90 -5.85
N GLY A 65 2.62 7.12 -4.81
CA GLY A 65 1.71 6.08 -4.34
C GLY A 65 0.31 6.61 -4.02
N GLU A 66 -0.59 5.75 -3.55
CA GLU A 66 -1.85 6.21 -2.98
C GLU A 66 -1.58 7.17 -1.81
N SER A 67 -2.35 8.25 -1.73
CA SER A 67 -2.15 9.32 -0.75
C SER A 67 -3.47 9.72 -0.13
N PHE A 68 -3.53 9.72 1.19
CA PHE A 68 -4.70 10.23 1.92
C PHE A 68 -4.87 11.72 1.71
N LYS A 69 -3.77 12.49 1.78
CA LYS A 69 -3.78 13.93 1.57
C LYS A 69 -4.36 14.30 0.21
N ARG A 70 -3.96 13.60 -0.85
CA ARG A 70 -4.43 13.88 -2.21
C ARG A 70 -5.90 13.55 -2.42
N VAL A 71 -6.38 12.43 -1.86
CA VAL A 71 -7.76 11.95 -2.07
C VAL A 71 -8.74 12.65 -1.11
N PHE A 72 -8.29 12.93 0.12
CA PHE A 72 -9.08 13.59 1.16
C PHE A 72 -8.57 15.01 1.39
N SER A 73 -8.39 15.78 0.32
CA SER A 73 -7.92 17.17 0.34
C SER A 73 -8.83 18.13 1.15
N ASP A 74 -10.04 17.70 1.50
CA ASP A 74 -10.97 18.39 2.40
C ASP A 74 -10.48 18.39 3.87
N VAL A 75 -9.21 18.08 4.10
CA VAL A 75 -8.64 18.04 5.45
C VAL A 75 -8.40 19.46 5.93
N GLY A 76 -9.48 20.04 6.42
CA GLY A 76 -9.46 21.29 7.16
C GLY A 76 -8.75 21.17 8.52
N PRO A 77 -8.82 22.19 9.36
CA PRO A 77 -8.38 22.10 10.75
C PRO A 77 -9.08 20.96 11.47
N ALA A 78 -8.58 20.61 12.67
CA ALA A 78 -9.18 19.57 13.50
C ALA A 78 -10.70 19.68 13.54
N PRO A 79 -11.44 18.58 13.41
CA PRO A 79 -12.90 18.63 13.36
C PRO A 79 -13.46 19.20 14.65
N ASP A 80 -14.42 20.11 14.49
CA ASP A 80 -15.13 20.70 15.60
C ASP A 80 -16.17 19.70 16.13
N LEU A 81 -15.86 19.06 17.23
CA LEU A 81 -16.73 18.04 17.81
C LEU A 81 -17.94 18.66 18.47
N ARG A 82 -19.11 18.19 18.07
CA ARG A 82 -20.40 18.63 18.57
C ARG A 82 -21.09 17.51 19.33
N ILE A 83 -21.91 17.87 20.29
CA ILE A 83 -22.73 16.89 21.02
C ILE A 83 -23.69 16.22 20.02
N GLY A 84 -23.74 14.90 20.04
CA GLY A 84 -24.58 14.11 19.18
C GLY A 84 -25.62 13.30 19.95
N VAL A 85 -26.51 12.65 19.19
CA VAL A 85 -27.46 11.70 19.75
C VAL A 85 -26.70 10.53 20.36
N SER A 86 -27.17 10.05 21.51
CA SER A 86 -26.55 8.98 22.32
C SER A 86 -25.29 9.37 23.09
N ASP A 87 -24.76 10.59 22.95
CA ASP A 87 -23.74 11.07 23.87
C ASP A 87 -24.29 11.19 25.29
N PHE A 88 -23.41 11.04 26.27
CA PHE A 88 -23.79 11.26 27.66
C PHE A 88 -23.20 12.58 28.13
N VAL A 89 -24.04 13.38 28.78
CA VAL A 89 -23.69 14.71 29.26
C VAL A 89 -24.04 14.86 30.74
N VAL A 90 -23.19 15.61 31.43
CA VAL A 90 -23.41 16.06 32.81
C VAL A 90 -23.55 17.57 32.76
N VAL A 91 -24.59 18.09 33.37
CA VAL A 91 -24.82 19.54 33.48
C VAL A 91 -24.70 19.94 34.94
N THR A 92 -23.78 20.83 35.28
CA THR A 92 -23.62 21.41 36.61
C THR A 92 -24.06 22.85 36.54
N ILE A 93 -24.95 23.23 37.48
CA ILE A 93 -25.52 24.58 37.55
C ILE A 93 -25.13 25.19 38.90
N TRP A 94 -24.69 26.44 38.83
CA TRP A 94 -24.42 27.28 39.99
C TRP A 94 -25.43 28.42 40.06
N GLU A 95 -25.84 28.77 41.26
CA GLU A 95 -26.66 29.95 41.54
C GLU A 95 -25.99 30.87 42.55
N ALA A 96 -26.10 32.17 42.37
CA ALA A 96 -25.66 33.18 43.33
C ALA A 96 -26.75 33.39 44.40
N GLY A 97 -26.49 33.03 45.65
CA GLY A 97 -27.36 33.37 46.75
C GLY A 97 -28.06 32.22 47.49
N ALA A 98 -28.51 32.48 48.72
CA ALA A 98 -29.28 31.58 49.53
C ALA A 98 -30.76 31.63 49.18
N GLY A 99 -31.36 30.47 48.84
CA GLY A 99 -32.80 30.37 48.51
C GLY A 99 -33.11 30.20 47.02
N GLY A 100 -32.11 29.93 46.20
CA GLY A 100 -32.28 29.61 44.75
C GLY A 100 -32.99 28.28 44.51
N LEU A 101 -33.45 28.09 43.24
CA LEU A 101 -34.19 26.89 42.76
C LEU A 101 -33.47 25.56 43.00
N PHE A 102 -32.15 25.56 42.99
CA PHE A 102 -31.31 24.39 43.18
C PHE A 102 -30.76 24.24 44.57
N SER A 103 -31.35 25.00 45.55
CA SER A 103 -31.00 24.85 46.97
C SER A 103 -31.57 23.51 47.50
N ALA A 104 -30.68 22.64 47.97
CA ALA A 104 -31.09 21.43 48.69
C ALA A 104 -31.89 21.76 49.97
N SER A 105 -32.92 20.97 50.28
CA SER A 105 -33.71 21.10 51.52
C SER A 105 -32.84 21.15 52.76
N ALA A 106 -33.19 22.02 53.70
CA ALA A 106 -32.45 22.42 54.90
C ALA A 106 -32.32 21.37 55.97
N THR A 107 -31.67 20.25 55.73
CA THR A 107 -31.32 19.26 56.76
C THR A 107 -29.84 19.24 57.15
N ASP A 108 -28.99 19.90 56.41
CA ASP A 108 -27.55 20.03 56.78
C ASP A 108 -27.24 21.51 57.08
N ARG A 109 -27.34 21.86 58.35
CA ARG A 109 -26.98 23.17 58.93
C ARG A 109 -25.44 23.30 59.07
N SER A 110 -24.72 23.22 57.99
CA SER A 110 -23.38 23.80 57.95
C SER A 110 -23.48 25.15 57.22
N ILE A 111 -23.15 26.19 57.97
CA ILE A 111 -23.14 27.61 57.54
C ILE A 111 -22.09 27.73 56.39
N SER A 112 -22.55 27.68 55.16
CA SER A 112 -21.73 27.97 54.00
C SER A 112 -22.41 29.12 53.24
N SER A 113 -21.90 30.32 53.49
CA SER A 113 -22.20 31.51 52.68
C SER A 113 -21.42 31.42 51.35
N GLY A 114 -21.92 30.67 50.37
CA GLY A 114 -21.28 30.47 49.07
C GLY A 114 -22.28 30.11 47.99
N SER A 115 -21.87 30.21 46.75
CA SER A 115 -22.68 29.78 45.58
C SER A 115 -23.10 28.33 45.76
N ARG A 116 -24.33 27.97 45.40
CA ARG A 116 -24.85 26.62 45.49
C ARG A 116 -24.74 25.93 44.14
N THR A 117 -24.31 24.68 44.18
CA THR A 117 -24.07 23.87 43.01
C THR A 117 -25.04 22.69 42.98
N ALA A 118 -25.73 22.54 41.85
CA ALA A 118 -26.53 21.36 41.56
C ALA A 118 -25.95 20.64 40.33
N THR A 119 -25.50 19.42 40.50
CA THR A 119 -25.09 18.58 39.38
C THR A 119 -26.26 17.69 38.99
N ILE A 120 -26.70 17.83 37.73
CA ILE A 120 -27.72 16.95 37.16
C ILE A 120 -27.05 15.63 36.81
N PRO A 121 -27.63 14.49 37.23
CA PRO A 121 -27.08 13.18 36.92
C PRO A 121 -26.78 13.02 35.42
N GLU A 122 -25.78 12.20 35.11
CA GLU A 122 -25.44 11.83 33.73
C GLU A 122 -26.69 11.42 32.96
N GLN A 123 -26.94 12.03 31.83
CA GLN A 123 -28.07 11.71 30.97
C GLN A 123 -27.65 11.56 29.51
N MET A 124 -28.29 10.63 28.83
CA MET A 124 -28.07 10.40 27.41
C MET A 124 -28.86 11.42 26.58
N VAL A 125 -28.21 11.99 25.57
CA VAL A 125 -28.90 12.80 24.56
C VAL A 125 -29.89 11.92 23.81
N ALA A 126 -31.16 12.26 23.94
CA ALA A 126 -32.25 11.48 23.37
C ALA A 126 -32.23 11.48 21.84
N ARG A 127 -32.99 10.57 21.22
CA ARG A 127 -33.05 10.41 19.77
C ARG A 127 -33.54 11.68 19.03
N ASP A 128 -34.36 12.50 19.71
CA ASP A 128 -34.80 13.81 19.22
C ASP A 128 -33.74 14.92 19.40
N GLY A 129 -32.57 14.57 19.89
CA GLY A 129 -31.46 15.50 20.12
C GLY A 129 -31.59 16.35 21.38
N THR A 130 -32.47 15.97 22.33
CA THR A 130 -32.74 16.76 23.53
C THR A 130 -32.17 16.15 24.80
N ILE A 131 -31.90 17.01 25.80
CA ILE A 131 -31.70 16.65 27.19
C ILE A 131 -32.78 17.31 28.05
N ARG A 132 -32.94 16.83 29.28
CA ARG A 132 -33.88 17.40 30.22
C ARG A 132 -33.13 18.10 31.36
N VAL A 133 -33.37 19.40 31.50
CA VAL A 133 -32.79 20.18 32.58
C VAL A 133 -33.92 20.66 33.49
N PRO A 134 -33.86 20.38 34.83
CA PRO A 134 -34.89 20.87 35.75
C PRO A 134 -35.12 22.36 35.61
N TYR A 135 -36.36 22.78 35.67
CA TYR A 135 -36.83 24.16 35.48
C TYR A 135 -36.61 24.78 34.11
N ALA A 136 -35.60 24.34 33.35
CA ALA A 136 -35.38 24.75 31.94
C ALA A 136 -36.17 23.90 30.93
N GLY A 137 -36.60 22.69 31.36
CA GLY A 137 -37.38 21.80 30.50
C GLY A 137 -36.52 20.96 29.55
N ARG A 138 -37.04 20.72 28.32
CA ARG A 138 -36.34 20.02 27.27
C ARG A 138 -35.53 20.99 26.44
N LEU A 139 -34.22 20.75 26.33
CA LEU A 139 -33.31 21.58 25.54
C LEU A 139 -32.72 20.76 24.41
N ARG A 140 -32.78 21.27 23.20
CA ARG A 140 -32.16 20.64 22.04
C ARG A 140 -30.67 20.97 22.02
N VAL A 141 -29.84 19.93 22.21
CA VAL A 141 -28.39 20.06 22.36
C VAL A 141 -27.61 19.39 21.23
N ALA A 142 -28.22 18.48 20.49
CA ALA A 142 -27.58 17.82 19.37
C ALA A 142 -27.18 18.83 18.28
N GLY A 143 -25.92 18.75 17.82
CA GLY A 143 -25.34 19.67 16.86
C GLY A 143 -24.68 20.92 17.49
N LEU A 144 -24.80 21.11 18.81
CA LEU A 144 -24.20 22.23 19.53
C LEU A 144 -22.88 21.82 20.19
N ARG A 145 -22.01 22.81 20.41
CA ARG A 145 -20.81 22.65 21.26
C ARG A 145 -21.20 22.71 22.75
N PRO A 146 -20.41 22.13 23.66
CA PRO A 146 -20.67 22.25 25.10
C PRO A 146 -20.93 23.69 25.57
N GLY A 147 -20.09 24.63 25.17
CA GLY A 147 -20.26 26.05 25.53
C GLY A 147 -21.54 26.71 24.97
N GLU A 148 -22.03 26.28 23.79
CA GLU A 148 -23.30 26.75 23.25
C GLU A 148 -24.49 26.21 24.07
N VAL A 149 -24.34 24.95 24.57
CA VAL A 149 -25.35 24.35 25.46
C VAL A 149 -25.33 25.01 26.84
N GLU A 150 -24.18 25.39 27.38
CA GLU A 150 -24.07 26.18 28.62
C GLU A 150 -24.87 27.50 28.51
N GLN A 151 -24.66 28.24 27.42
CA GLN A 151 -25.42 29.49 27.16
C GLN A 151 -26.92 29.23 27.02
N LEU A 152 -27.31 28.13 26.35
CA LEU A 152 -28.72 27.76 26.21
C LEU A 152 -29.36 27.39 27.54
N VAL A 153 -28.66 26.69 28.44
CA VAL A 153 -29.10 26.34 29.80
C VAL A 153 -29.28 27.63 30.60
N VAL A 154 -28.28 28.51 30.64
CA VAL A 154 -28.31 29.80 31.35
C VAL A 154 -29.49 30.66 30.87
N LYS A 155 -29.66 30.82 29.56
CA LYS A 155 -30.78 31.58 28.97
C LYS A 155 -32.13 31.01 29.38
N SER A 156 -32.28 29.69 29.44
CA SER A 156 -33.55 29.03 29.77
C SER A 156 -33.90 29.10 31.26
N LEU A 157 -32.89 29.42 32.10
CA LEU A 157 -33.04 29.59 33.56
C LEU A 157 -33.14 31.08 33.96
N GLN A 158 -32.91 32.01 33.06
CA GLN A 158 -33.06 33.44 33.33
C GLN A 158 -34.48 33.78 33.83
N GLY A 159 -34.59 34.58 34.89
CA GLY A 159 -35.84 34.91 35.53
C GLY A 159 -36.45 33.80 36.40
N LYS A 160 -35.87 32.62 36.43
CA LYS A 160 -36.25 31.51 37.28
C LYS A 160 -35.20 31.24 38.38
N ALA A 161 -33.95 31.23 37.99
CA ALA A 161 -32.80 31.06 38.89
C ALA A 161 -32.05 32.40 39.10
N ILE A 162 -31.34 32.54 40.23
CA ILE A 162 -30.59 33.74 40.59
C ILE A 162 -29.20 33.68 39.98
N GLU A 163 -28.93 34.54 38.97
CA GLU A 163 -27.65 34.61 38.24
C GLU A 163 -27.07 33.21 37.89
N PRO A 164 -27.83 32.39 37.15
CA PRO A 164 -27.44 31.02 36.87
C PRO A 164 -26.19 30.96 35.99
N GLN A 165 -25.24 30.09 36.37
CA GLN A 165 -24.11 29.69 35.57
C GLN A 165 -24.19 28.17 35.31
N ALA A 166 -23.77 27.73 34.18
CA ALA A 166 -23.81 26.31 33.83
C ALA A 166 -22.49 25.87 33.17
N VAL A 167 -22.06 24.66 33.50
CA VAL A 167 -20.98 23.95 32.80
C VAL A 167 -21.53 22.63 32.30
N VAL A 168 -21.22 22.31 31.04
CA VAL A 168 -21.66 21.10 30.37
C VAL A 168 -20.44 20.26 30.02
N THR A 169 -20.39 19.06 30.56
CA THR A 169 -19.31 18.09 30.30
C THR A 169 -19.86 16.87 29.55
N ILE A 170 -19.19 16.48 28.48
CA ILE A 170 -19.47 15.20 27.83
C ILE A 170 -18.73 14.11 28.60
N SER A 171 -19.47 13.22 29.27
CA SER A 171 -18.90 12.12 30.05
C SER A 171 -18.59 10.91 29.17
N LYS A 172 -19.44 10.63 28.15
CA LYS A 172 -19.21 9.59 27.15
C LYS A 172 -19.53 10.12 25.77
N ASN A 173 -18.51 10.13 24.91
CA ASN A 173 -18.64 10.57 23.53
C ASN A 173 -18.83 9.32 22.63
N LEU A 174 -20.06 9.04 22.25
CA LEU A 174 -20.44 7.91 21.40
C LEU A 174 -20.76 8.31 19.97
N SER A 175 -21.09 9.57 19.76
CA SER A 175 -21.44 10.10 18.43
C SER A 175 -20.20 10.44 17.61
N ASN A 176 -19.14 10.94 18.23
CA ASN A 176 -17.90 11.32 17.57
C ASN A 176 -16.86 10.20 17.72
N THR A 177 -17.08 9.10 17.07
CA THR A 177 -16.19 7.94 17.10
C THR A 177 -15.72 7.55 15.72
N VAL A 178 -14.55 6.93 15.66
CA VAL A 178 -14.06 6.20 14.49
C VAL A 178 -14.05 4.72 14.79
N THR A 179 -14.22 3.90 13.75
CA THR A 179 -14.15 2.44 13.90
C THR A 179 -12.79 1.97 13.44
N LEU A 180 -12.05 1.29 14.31
CA LEU A 180 -10.79 0.62 13.99
C LEU A 180 -10.99 -0.89 13.99
N GLY A 181 -10.41 -1.55 12.98
CA GLY A 181 -10.43 -3.00 12.85
C GLY A 181 -9.23 -3.55 12.08
N GLY A 182 -9.22 -4.87 11.89
CA GLY A 182 -8.13 -5.58 11.24
C GLY A 182 -6.97 -5.91 12.18
N GLU A 183 -5.75 -5.75 11.74
CA GLU A 183 -4.51 -6.13 12.45
C GLU A 183 -4.09 -5.09 13.51
N VAL A 184 -5.02 -4.72 14.40
CA VAL A 184 -4.79 -3.86 15.58
C VAL A 184 -4.91 -4.66 16.86
N ALA A 185 -4.31 -4.18 17.94
CA ALA A 185 -4.33 -4.88 19.21
C ALA A 185 -5.77 -4.99 19.77
N ASN A 186 -6.55 -3.91 19.71
CA ASN A 186 -7.92 -3.85 20.21
C ASN A 186 -8.81 -3.20 19.14
N GLY A 187 -9.43 -4.01 18.28
CA GLY A 187 -10.44 -3.52 17.35
C GLY A 187 -11.63 -2.94 18.11
N ALA A 188 -11.92 -1.66 17.96
CA ALA A 188 -12.93 -0.96 18.73
C ALA A 188 -13.44 0.31 18.03
N ARG A 189 -14.52 0.87 18.59
CA ARG A 189 -14.85 2.27 18.37
C ARG A 189 -14.00 3.14 19.30
N VAL A 190 -13.21 4.03 18.71
CA VAL A 190 -12.36 4.96 19.43
C VAL A 190 -13.02 6.33 19.42
N PRO A 191 -13.31 6.89 20.61
CA PRO A 191 -13.85 8.24 20.72
C PRO A 191 -12.78 9.26 20.33
N LEU A 192 -13.18 10.26 19.57
CA LEU A 192 -12.31 11.35 19.14
C LEU A 192 -12.17 12.39 20.26
N SER A 193 -10.97 12.91 20.42
CA SER A 193 -10.68 14.00 21.36
C SER A 193 -11.03 15.38 20.76
N SER A 194 -11.31 16.34 21.64
CA SER A 194 -11.62 17.72 21.22
C SER A 194 -10.43 18.46 20.59
N LYS A 195 -9.20 17.99 20.78
CA LYS A 195 -8.01 18.55 20.13
C LYS A 195 -7.90 18.16 18.65
N GLY A 196 -8.69 17.16 18.23
CA GLY A 196 -8.58 16.50 16.92
C GLY A 196 -7.54 15.40 16.94
N ASP A 197 -7.94 14.21 16.53
CA ASP A 197 -7.04 13.06 16.42
C ASP A 197 -6.69 12.82 14.96
N ARG A 198 -5.47 12.36 14.72
CA ARG A 198 -4.99 11.95 13.40
C ARG A 198 -5.02 10.44 13.26
N LEU A 199 -4.74 9.93 12.07
CA LEU A 199 -4.76 8.48 11.80
C LEU A 199 -3.88 7.69 12.76
N LEU A 200 -2.65 8.14 13.01
CA LEU A 200 -1.74 7.46 13.94
C LEU A 200 -2.22 7.54 15.38
N ASP A 201 -2.86 8.64 15.82
CA ASP A 201 -3.45 8.77 17.15
C ASP A 201 -4.58 7.75 17.33
N ALA A 202 -5.43 7.59 16.30
CA ALA A 202 -6.52 6.63 16.33
C ALA A 202 -5.99 5.18 16.37
N VAL A 203 -4.96 4.85 15.58
CA VAL A 203 -4.31 3.53 15.62
C VAL A 203 -3.68 3.26 16.99
N ALA A 204 -2.98 4.25 17.56
CA ALA A 204 -2.41 4.15 18.91
C ALA A 204 -3.50 3.96 19.97
N GLY A 205 -4.64 4.65 19.86
CA GLY A 205 -5.81 4.48 20.72
C GLY A 205 -6.41 3.07 20.69
N ALA A 206 -6.23 2.34 19.59
CA ALA A 206 -6.59 0.92 19.47
C ALA A 206 -5.48 -0.04 19.94
N GLY A 207 -4.43 0.47 20.59
CA GLY A 207 -3.30 -0.32 21.09
C GLY A 207 -2.20 -0.59 20.06
N GLY A 208 -2.22 0.09 18.90
CA GLY A 208 -1.23 -0.06 17.84
C GLY A 208 -1.51 -1.22 16.89
N ILE A 209 -0.59 -1.42 15.94
CA ILE A 209 -0.63 -2.52 14.97
C ILE A 209 -0.05 -3.80 15.56
N ARG A 210 -0.55 -4.97 15.11
CA ARG A 210 -0.10 -6.31 15.56
C ARG A 210 0.89 -6.98 14.63
N ILE A 211 1.14 -6.39 13.47
CA ILE A 211 2.00 -6.92 12.41
C ILE A 211 3.18 -5.98 12.19
N SER A 212 4.15 -6.44 11.43
CA SER A 212 5.32 -5.64 11.06
C SER A 212 4.90 -4.43 10.21
N ALA A 213 5.54 -3.29 10.46
CA ALA A 213 5.20 -2.02 9.81
C ALA A 213 5.31 -2.06 8.27
N HIS A 214 6.24 -2.85 7.73
CA HIS A 214 6.45 -2.98 6.27
C HIS A 214 5.37 -3.83 5.58
N GLU A 215 4.63 -4.67 6.33
CA GLU A 215 3.50 -5.45 5.81
C GLU A 215 2.14 -4.77 6.07
N ALA A 216 2.13 -3.70 6.88
CA ALA A 216 0.92 -3.04 7.30
C ALA A 216 0.48 -1.96 6.31
N PHE A 217 -0.78 -1.99 5.93
CA PHE A 217 -1.45 -0.94 5.18
C PHE A 217 -2.61 -0.39 5.99
N ILE A 218 -2.72 0.92 6.03
CA ILE A 218 -3.87 1.61 6.60
C ILE A 218 -4.87 1.88 5.49
N ARG A 219 -6.04 1.27 5.61
CA ARG A 219 -7.17 1.52 4.72
C ARG A 219 -8.16 2.43 5.42
N LEU A 220 -8.32 3.65 4.91
CA LEU A 220 -9.29 4.61 5.40
C LEU A 220 -10.48 4.65 4.46
N THR A 221 -11.65 4.36 5.03
CA THR A 221 -12.93 4.56 4.34
C THR A 221 -13.64 5.74 4.97
N ARG A 222 -13.78 6.82 4.19
CA ARG A 222 -14.48 8.04 4.55
C ARG A 222 -15.64 8.26 3.60
N ARG A 223 -16.86 8.31 4.12
CA ARG A 223 -18.09 8.35 3.31
C ARG A 223 -18.11 7.16 2.34
N LYS A 224 -17.95 7.39 1.02
CA LYS A 224 -17.95 6.34 -0.03
C LYS A 224 -16.58 6.14 -0.69
N ARG A 225 -15.53 6.81 -0.20
CA ARG A 225 -14.18 6.71 -0.76
C ARG A 225 -13.32 5.85 0.16
N THR A 226 -12.57 4.94 -0.43
CA THR A 226 -11.62 4.09 0.27
C THR A 226 -10.24 4.29 -0.36
N VAL A 227 -9.24 4.50 0.48
CA VAL A 227 -7.83 4.65 0.09
C VAL A 227 -7.00 3.78 1.02
N SER A 228 -5.95 3.18 0.49
CA SER A 228 -5.02 2.32 1.23
C SER A 228 -3.61 2.86 1.10
N VAL A 229 -2.94 3.18 2.20
CA VAL A 229 -1.58 3.71 2.22
C VAL A 229 -0.73 2.84 3.14
N ALA A 230 0.52 2.57 2.74
CA ALA A 230 1.45 1.81 3.57
C ALA A 230 1.69 2.51 4.91
N TYR A 231 1.72 1.75 5.99
CA TYR A 231 1.91 2.31 7.34
C TYR A 231 3.24 3.07 7.48
N ASN A 232 4.30 2.57 6.85
CA ASN A 232 5.59 3.26 6.81
C ASN A 232 5.52 4.62 6.11
N THR A 233 4.65 4.78 5.11
CA THR A 233 4.43 6.08 4.46
C THR A 233 3.87 7.08 5.45
N LEU A 234 2.91 6.68 6.32
CA LEU A 234 2.37 7.56 7.36
C LEU A 234 3.43 7.95 8.39
N LEU A 235 4.37 7.06 8.70
CA LEU A 235 5.46 7.34 9.66
C LEU A 235 6.48 8.31 9.08
N ASN A 236 6.81 8.18 7.80
CA ASN A 236 7.86 8.95 7.14
C ASN A 236 7.36 10.27 6.52
N HIS A 237 6.07 10.36 6.23
CA HIS A 237 5.41 11.51 5.60
C HIS A 237 4.31 12.07 6.49
N PRO A 238 4.62 13.02 7.38
CA PRO A 238 3.65 13.58 8.34
C PRO A 238 2.41 14.18 7.69
N GLU A 239 2.50 14.62 6.44
CA GLU A 239 1.38 15.14 5.65
C GLU A 239 0.33 14.09 5.31
N GLU A 240 0.68 12.79 5.30
CA GLU A 240 -0.26 11.69 5.11
C GLU A 240 -1.01 11.33 6.39
N ASN A 241 -0.52 11.75 7.55
CA ASN A 241 -1.16 11.57 8.84
C ASN A 241 -2.29 12.61 9.02
N ILE A 242 -3.37 12.45 8.26
CA ILE A 242 -4.51 13.37 8.22
C ILE A 242 -5.41 13.23 9.45
N TYR A 243 -6.23 14.27 9.71
CA TYR A 243 -7.25 14.20 10.76
C TYR A 243 -8.33 13.18 10.43
N VAL A 244 -8.74 12.42 11.44
CA VAL A 244 -9.88 11.51 11.36
C VAL A 244 -11.17 12.25 11.68
N LEU A 245 -12.24 11.82 11.04
CA LEU A 245 -13.57 12.43 11.20
C LEU A 245 -14.55 11.43 11.83
N PRO A 246 -15.56 11.89 12.54
CA PRO A 246 -16.63 11.03 13.03
C PRO A 246 -17.23 10.16 11.91
N GLY A 247 -17.32 8.86 12.15
CA GLY A 247 -17.84 7.89 11.20
C GLY A 247 -16.79 7.32 10.22
N ASP A 248 -15.52 7.74 10.29
CA ASP A 248 -14.46 7.10 9.54
C ASP A 248 -14.29 5.63 9.97
N VAL A 249 -13.99 4.78 8.99
CA VAL A 249 -13.61 3.39 9.22
C VAL A 249 -12.15 3.22 8.81
N ILE A 250 -11.34 2.83 9.77
CA ILE A 250 -9.90 2.60 9.60
C ILE A 250 -9.67 1.10 9.76
N THR A 251 -9.11 0.46 8.76
CA THR A 251 -8.78 -0.96 8.80
C THR A 251 -7.29 -1.14 8.57
N VAL A 252 -6.61 -1.76 9.52
CA VAL A 252 -5.23 -2.20 9.31
C VAL A 252 -5.27 -3.54 8.63
N VAL A 253 -4.69 -3.63 7.44
CA VAL A 253 -4.63 -4.86 6.65
C VAL A 253 -3.19 -5.31 6.49
N ARG A 254 -2.99 -6.63 6.52
CA ARG A 254 -1.73 -7.24 6.15
C ARG A 254 -1.72 -7.45 4.65
N ASP A 255 -0.83 -6.77 3.96
CA ASP A 255 -0.67 -6.90 2.50
C ASP A 255 0.83 -6.93 2.17
N PRO A 256 1.49 -8.11 2.34
CA PRO A 256 2.90 -8.24 2.06
C PRO A 256 3.14 -8.06 0.57
N GLN A 257 3.84 -7.00 0.20
CA GLN A 257 4.24 -6.77 -1.18
C GLN A 257 5.19 -7.87 -1.64
N THR A 258 5.07 -8.28 -2.89
CA THR A 258 5.81 -9.41 -3.45
C THR A 258 6.21 -9.15 -4.89
N PHE A 259 7.32 -9.74 -5.31
CA PHE A 259 7.65 -9.90 -6.73
C PHE A 259 7.87 -11.38 -7.04
N THR A 260 7.84 -11.75 -8.31
CA THR A 260 8.11 -13.12 -8.73
C THR A 260 9.35 -13.15 -9.62
N ALA A 261 10.30 -13.99 -9.30
CA ALA A 261 11.52 -14.18 -10.08
C ALA A 261 11.43 -15.44 -10.96
N PHE A 262 11.81 -15.32 -12.23
CA PHE A 262 11.84 -16.40 -13.22
C PHE A 262 13.11 -16.38 -14.08
N GLY A 263 13.36 -17.48 -14.77
CA GLY A 263 14.43 -17.61 -15.77
C GLY A 263 15.76 -18.05 -15.17
N ALA A 264 16.85 -17.43 -15.62
CA ALA A 264 18.22 -17.77 -15.21
C ALA A 264 18.62 -17.08 -13.89
N THR A 265 17.72 -17.06 -12.91
CA THR A 265 17.97 -16.64 -11.53
C THR A 265 18.56 -17.77 -10.71
N GLY A 266 19.16 -17.45 -9.56
CA GLY A 266 19.57 -18.46 -8.59
C GLY A 266 18.40 -19.24 -8.01
N ARG A 267 17.23 -18.57 -7.81
CA ARG A 267 15.97 -19.17 -7.35
C ARG A 267 14.79 -18.57 -8.09
N SER A 268 13.96 -19.43 -8.70
CA SER A 268 12.69 -19.02 -9.32
C SER A 268 11.56 -19.21 -8.32
N GLU A 269 11.16 -18.11 -7.67
CA GLU A 269 10.17 -18.13 -6.59
C GLU A 269 9.45 -16.78 -6.46
N LYS A 270 8.35 -16.79 -5.70
CA LYS A 270 7.69 -15.57 -5.25
C LYS A 270 8.36 -15.07 -3.97
N VAL A 271 8.90 -13.86 -4.01
CA VAL A 271 9.69 -13.25 -2.93
C VAL A 271 8.90 -12.11 -2.30
N ALA A 272 8.74 -12.12 -0.98
CA ALA A 272 8.15 -11.01 -0.24
C ALA A 272 9.18 -9.91 0.03
N PHE A 273 8.70 -8.66 0.11
CA PHE A 273 9.52 -7.55 0.58
C PHE A 273 9.70 -7.67 2.09
N ASP A 274 10.90 -7.44 2.57
CA ASP A 274 11.23 -7.38 4.00
C ASP A 274 11.38 -5.95 4.52
N THR A 275 11.22 -4.98 3.62
CA THR A 275 11.30 -3.54 3.88
C THR A 275 10.11 -2.81 3.25
N ALA A 276 9.96 -1.52 3.51
CA ALA A 276 8.88 -0.70 2.95
C ALA A 276 8.90 -0.55 1.42
N GLY A 277 9.98 -0.96 0.79
CA GLY A 277 10.20 -0.98 -0.65
C GLY A 277 11.56 -1.60 -0.92
N ILE A 278 11.75 -2.15 -2.10
CA ILE A 278 13.02 -2.72 -2.55
C ILE A 278 13.39 -2.16 -3.93
N THR A 279 14.68 -2.16 -4.21
CA THR A 279 15.22 -1.77 -5.51
C THR A 279 15.39 -2.97 -6.43
N LEU A 280 15.61 -2.73 -7.72
CA LEU A 280 15.85 -3.80 -8.68
C LEU A 280 17.14 -4.58 -8.35
N GLU A 281 18.18 -3.90 -7.85
CA GLU A 281 19.41 -4.55 -7.35
C GLU A 281 19.09 -5.55 -6.23
N GLU A 282 18.34 -5.09 -5.21
CA GLU A 282 17.94 -5.92 -4.08
C GLU A 282 17.04 -7.09 -4.50
N ALA A 283 16.14 -6.87 -5.47
CA ALA A 283 15.30 -7.93 -6.01
C ALA A 283 16.13 -9.01 -6.74
N ILE A 284 17.12 -8.60 -7.53
CA ILE A 284 18.05 -9.51 -8.18
C ILE A 284 18.81 -10.33 -7.11
N ALA A 285 19.34 -9.66 -6.08
CA ALA A 285 20.06 -10.32 -5.00
C ALA A 285 19.18 -11.29 -4.22
N LYS A 286 17.93 -10.92 -3.89
CA LYS A 286 16.95 -11.80 -3.23
C LYS A 286 16.56 -13.00 -4.07
N ALA A 287 16.50 -12.87 -5.39
CA ALA A 287 16.29 -13.99 -6.32
C ALA A 287 17.54 -14.90 -6.45
N GLY A 288 18.58 -14.68 -5.65
CA GLY A 288 19.81 -15.46 -5.67
C GLY A 288 20.82 -15.02 -6.73
N GLY A 289 20.69 -13.82 -7.27
CA GLY A 289 21.56 -13.29 -8.32
C GLY A 289 21.31 -13.87 -9.71
N LEU A 290 22.21 -13.58 -10.62
CA LEU A 290 22.28 -14.20 -11.94
C LEU A 290 22.98 -15.55 -11.83
N ASN A 291 22.45 -16.55 -12.52
CA ASN A 291 23.14 -17.82 -12.62
C ASN A 291 24.28 -17.72 -13.66
N ASP A 292 25.53 -17.73 -13.21
CA ASP A 292 26.73 -17.49 -14.03
C ASP A 292 26.83 -18.38 -15.27
N ASN A 293 26.29 -19.59 -15.21
CA ASN A 293 26.37 -20.54 -16.31
C ASN A 293 25.25 -20.37 -17.35
N ARG A 294 24.15 -19.68 -16.99
CA ARG A 294 22.94 -19.63 -17.81
C ARG A 294 22.44 -18.24 -18.12
N ALA A 295 22.69 -17.27 -17.24
CA ALA A 295 22.11 -15.95 -17.36
C ALA A 295 22.75 -15.14 -18.48
N ASP A 296 21.93 -14.32 -19.15
CA ASP A 296 22.40 -13.23 -19.99
C ASP A 296 22.38 -11.94 -19.19
N PRO A 297 23.54 -11.36 -18.82
CA PRO A 297 23.57 -10.08 -18.11
C PRO A 297 22.96 -8.91 -18.89
N GLY A 298 22.82 -9.02 -20.21
CA GLY A 298 22.15 -8.03 -21.06
C GLY A 298 20.63 -8.22 -21.19
N GLY A 299 20.11 -9.31 -20.60
CA GLY A 299 18.70 -9.70 -20.70
C GLY A 299 18.00 -9.78 -19.33
N ILE A 300 18.09 -8.75 -18.53
CA ILE A 300 17.31 -8.63 -17.29
C ILE A 300 16.07 -7.79 -17.59
N PHE A 301 14.91 -8.39 -17.37
CA PHE A 301 13.62 -7.79 -17.68
C PHE A 301 12.75 -7.70 -16.44
N LEU A 302 12.11 -6.55 -16.24
CA LEU A 302 11.07 -6.34 -15.24
C LEU A 302 9.75 -6.09 -15.97
N LEU A 303 8.79 -6.97 -15.74
CA LEU A 303 7.47 -6.89 -16.38
C LEU A 303 6.48 -6.30 -15.37
N ARG A 304 5.75 -5.27 -15.79
CA ARG A 304 4.82 -4.52 -14.95
C ARG A 304 3.67 -3.96 -15.77
N PHE A 305 2.50 -3.85 -15.19
CA PHE A 305 1.41 -3.05 -15.73
C PHE A 305 1.51 -1.62 -15.19
N GLU A 306 1.72 -0.65 -16.08
CA GLU A 306 1.79 0.76 -15.72
C GLU A 306 0.55 1.54 -16.17
N PRO A 307 0.15 2.59 -15.44
CA PRO A 307 -0.89 3.50 -15.91
C PRO A 307 -0.51 4.14 -17.24
N TRP A 308 -1.46 4.23 -18.17
CA TRP A 308 -1.24 4.87 -19.47
C TRP A 308 -0.64 6.28 -19.36
N ALA A 309 -1.08 7.08 -18.39
CA ALA A 309 -0.56 8.43 -18.17
C ALA A 309 0.97 8.42 -17.95
N LEU A 310 1.48 7.44 -17.21
CA LEU A 310 2.91 7.28 -17.00
C LEU A 310 3.64 6.82 -18.27
N VAL A 311 3.04 5.88 -18.99
CA VAL A 311 3.64 5.40 -20.27
C VAL A 311 3.70 6.52 -21.30
N ALA A 312 2.74 7.43 -21.32
CA ALA A 312 2.75 8.60 -22.18
C ALA A 312 3.88 9.61 -21.83
N GLU A 313 4.35 9.62 -20.58
CA GLU A 313 5.55 10.39 -20.19
C GLU A 313 6.83 9.74 -20.69
N PHE A 314 6.88 8.40 -20.70
CA PHE A 314 8.04 7.66 -21.24
C PHE A 314 8.11 7.72 -22.76
N VAL A 315 6.97 7.53 -23.43
CA VAL A 315 6.84 7.46 -24.90
C VAL A 315 5.83 8.52 -25.34
N PRO A 316 6.30 9.72 -25.70
CA PRO A 316 5.43 10.80 -26.19
C PRO A 316 4.61 10.35 -27.39
N GLY A 317 3.31 10.57 -27.35
CA GLY A 317 2.40 10.18 -28.43
C GLY A 317 1.87 8.74 -28.36
N TYR A 318 2.18 7.98 -27.30
CA TYR A 318 1.60 6.65 -27.11
C TYR A 318 0.07 6.73 -26.92
N ALA A 319 -0.66 6.08 -27.82
CA ALA A 319 -2.12 6.12 -27.82
C ALA A 319 -2.71 5.31 -26.66
N LEU A 320 -3.84 5.77 -26.11
CA LEU A 320 -4.57 5.01 -25.09
C LEU A 320 -5.01 3.64 -25.64
N PRO A 321 -4.63 2.52 -25.01
CA PRO A 321 -5.02 1.21 -25.50
C PRO A 321 -6.54 0.99 -25.37
N PRO A 322 -7.17 0.30 -26.31
CA PRO A 322 -8.62 0.09 -26.30
C PRO A 322 -9.13 -0.76 -25.12
N GLY A 323 -8.24 -1.37 -24.33
CA GLY A 323 -8.57 -2.27 -23.23
C GLY A 323 -8.55 -1.65 -21.82
N GLY A 324 -8.27 -0.34 -21.67
CA GLY A 324 -8.23 0.30 -20.35
C GLY A 324 -6.97 1.14 -20.10
N ASN A 325 -6.83 1.63 -18.86
CA ASN A 325 -5.76 2.55 -18.45
C ASN A 325 -4.42 1.88 -18.10
N LEU A 326 -4.33 0.55 -18.15
CA LEU A 326 -3.11 -0.18 -17.83
C LEU A 326 -2.43 -0.70 -19.07
N VAL A 327 -1.14 -0.44 -19.18
CA VAL A 327 -0.29 -0.82 -20.31
C VAL A 327 0.76 -1.82 -19.80
N PRO A 328 0.94 -2.98 -20.46
CA PRO A 328 2.02 -3.88 -20.14
C PRO A 328 3.36 -3.25 -20.58
N VAL A 329 4.28 -3.09 -19.65
CA VAL A 329 5.61 -2.52 -19.84
C VAL A 329 6.66 -3.54 -19.45
N ILE A 330 7.68 -3.67 -20.28
CA ILE A 330 8.89 -4.42 -19.97
C ILE A 330 10.04 -3.43 -19.85
N TYR A 331 10.61 -3.34 -18.67
CA TYR A 331 11.83 -2.59 -18.42
C TYR A 331 13.03 -3.51 -18.61
N ARG A 332 13.98 -3.12 -19.43
CA ARG A 332 15.23 -3.87 -19.65
C ARG A 332 16.39 -3.23 -18.92
N LEU A 333 17.16 -4.04 -18.22
CA LEU A 333 18.43 -3.66 -17.62
C LEU A 333 19.57 -4.47 -18.26
N ASN A 334 20.67 -3.80 -18.61
CA ASN A 334 21.85 -4.43 -19.17
C ASN A 334 23.05 -4.31 -18.20
N LEU A 335 23.28 -5.33 -17.38
CA LEU A 335 24.38 -5.37 -16.41
C LEU A 335 25.77 -5.63 -17.03
N ARG A 336 25.90 -5.72 -18.37
CA ARG A 336 27.19 -5.67 -19.03
C ARG A 336 27.82 -4.29 -18.95
N ASP A 337 27.00 -3.27 -18.71
CA ASP A 337 27.42 -1.92 -18.44
C ASP A 337 27.48 -1.69 -16.92
N ALA A 338 28.62 -1.25 -16.41
CA ALA A 338 28.83 -0.96 -15.00
C ALA A 338 27.89 0.15 -14.47
N HIS A 339 27.52 1.12 -15.31
CA HIS A 339 26.58 2.18 -14.92
C HIS A 339 25.19 1.63 -14.56
N SER A 340 24.78 0.55 -15.19
CA SER A 340 23.49 -0.09 -14.96
C SER A 340 23.31 -0.62 -13.52
N PHE A 341 24.37 -0.90 -12.79
CA PHE A 341 24.28 -1.25 -11.36
C PHE A 341 23.76 -0.08 -10.51
N PHE A 342 24.18 1.16 -10.83
CA PHE A 342 23.67 2.36 -10.16
C PHE A 342 22.21 2.65 -10.52
N LEU A 343 21.82 2.39 -11.77
CA LEU A 343 20.43 2.48 -12.21
C LEU A 343 19.56 1.44 -11.48
N ALA A 344 20.02 0.19 -11.38
CA ALA A 344 19.34 -0.87 -10.66
C ALA A 344 19.11 -0.54 -9.18
N ARG A 345 20.09 0.08 -8.53
CA ARG A 345 20.03 0.54 -7.14
C ARG A 345 19.00 1.64 -6.92
N SER A 346 18.69 2.41 -7.95
CA SER A 346 17.75 3.54 -7.88
C SER A 346 16.36 3.21 -8.44
N PHE A 347 16.21 2.09 -9.15
CA PHE A 347 14.93 1.69 -9.77
C PHE A 347 14.05 0.93 -8.78
N PRO A 348 12.83 1.44 -8.45
CA PRO A 348 11.96 0.80 -7.47
C PRO A 348 11.21 -0.40 -8.05
N ILE A 349 11.19 -1.48 -7.30
CA ILE A 349 10.28 -2.63 -7.53
C ILE A 349 8.92 -2.33 -6.91
N LYS A 350 7.85 -2.71 -7.60
CA LYS A 350 6.46 -2.59 -7.12
C LYS A 350 5.85 -3.96 -6.84
N ASP A 351 4.77 -3.97 -6.08
CA ASP A 351 4.02 -5.21 -5.82
C ASP A 351 3.57 -5.89 -7.12
N LYS A 352 3.70 -7.21 -7.15
CA LYS A 352 3.36 -8.08 -8.30
C LYS A 352 4.24 -7.91 -9.54
N ASP A 353 5.38 -7.25 -9.43
CA ASP A 353 6.37 -7.26 -10.50
C ASP A 353 6.85 -8.67 -10.82
N ILE A 354 7.21 -8.88 -12.08
CA ILE A 354 7.88 -10.10 -12.50
C ILE A 354 9.29 -9.75 -12.96
N LEU A 355 10.28 -10.27 -12.23
CA LEU A 355 11.69 -10.21 -12.61
C LEU A 355 12.01 -11.44 -13.45
N TYR A 356 12.35 -11.22 -14.69
CA TYR A 356 12.75 -12.29 -15.62
C TYR A 356 14.19 -12.07 -16.07
N ILE A 357 15.05 -13.07 -15.83
CA ILE A 357 16.44 -13.09 -16.30
C ILE A 357 16.51 -14.10 -17.46
N ALA A 358 16.83 -13.60 -18.64
CA ALA A 358 16.92 -14.42 -19.85
C ALA A 358 18.11 -15.40 -19.80
N ASN A 359 17.95 -16.53 -20.47
CA ASN A 359 19.06 -17.45 -20.69
C ASN A 359 19.98 -16.90 -21.77
N SER A 360 21.28 -17.12 -21.61
CA SER A 360 22.28 -16.77 -22.62
C SER A 360 22.20 -17.73 -23.83
N ALA A 361 22.56 -17.23 -24.99
CA ALA A 361 22.64 -18.07 -26.20
C ALA A 361 23.70 -19.21 -26.03
N SER A 362 24.75 -18.99 -25.24
CA SER A 362 25.76 -20.00 -24.93
C SER A 362 25.23 -21.20 -24.13
N ASP A 363 24.21 -20.99 -23.27
CA ASP A 363 23.55 -22.08 -22.53
C ASP A 363 22.84 -23.06 -23.50
N GLN A 364 22.22 -22.56 -24.56
CA GLN A 364 21.62 -23.39 -25.61
C GLN A 364 22.69 -24.21 -26.37
N VAL A 365 23.83 -23.62 -26.69
CA VAL A 365 24.96 -24.31 -27.33
C VAL A 365 25.56 -25.35 -26.41
N GLN A 366 25.75 -25.07 -25.11
CA GLN A 366 26.25 -26.05 -24.14
C GLN A 366 25.34 -27.26 -23.96
N LYS A 367 24.01 -27.01 -23.90
CA LYS A 367 23.02 -28.12 -23.85
C LYS A 367 23.09 -28.96 -25.11
N PHE A 368 23.25 -28.36 -26.27
CA PHE A 368 23.43 -29.08 -27.53
C PHE A 368 24.71 -29.93 -27.52
N LEU A 369 25.84 -29.32 -27.18
CA LEU A 369 27.11 -30.04 -27.10
C LEU A 369 27.07 -31.17 -26.05
N GLY A 370 26.39 -30.95 -24.92
CA GLY A 370 26.16 -31.99 -23.91
C GLY A 370 25.36 -33.16 -24.45
N LEU A 371 24.30 -32.92 -25.21
CA LEU A 371 23.51 -33.97 -25.86
C LEU A 371 24.34 -34.72 -26.92
N VAL A 372 25.09 -34.03 -27.76
CA VAL A 372 25.98 -34.60 -28.75
C VAL A 372 27.06 -35.46 -28.05
N GLY A 373 27.64 -34.96 -26.96
CA GLY A 373 28.62 -35.69 -26.17
C GLY A 373 28.05 -36.98 -25.55
N GLN A 374 26.80 -36.98 -25.09
CA GLN A 374 26.14 -38.19 -24.58
C GLN A 374 25.88 -39.24 -25.68
N ILE A 375 25.60 -38.80 -26.89
CA ILE A 375 25.37 -39.70 -28.06
C ILE A 375 26.67 -40.25 -28.58
N THR A 376 27.76 -39.46 -28.58
CA THR A 376 29.06 -39.88 -29.16
C THR A 376 29.95 -40.64 -28.17
N SER A 377 29.77 -40.44 -26.86
CA SER A 377 30.55 -41.08 -25.79
C SER A 377 30.55 -42.62 -25.88
N PRO A 378 29.43 -43.35 -26.09
CA PRO A 378 29.44 -44.79 -26.21
C PRO A 378 30.14 -45.27 -27.49
N LEU A 379 30.14 -44.50 -28.56
CA LEU A 379 30.82 -44.86 -29.82
C LEU A 379 32.34 -44.80 -29.68
N ILE A 380 32.89 -43.84 -28.94
CA ILE A 380 34.34 -43.73 -28.69
C ILE A 380 34.82 -44.81 -27.73
N SER A 381 34.03 -45.15 -26.72
CA SER A 381 34.33 -46.25 -25.78
C SER A 381 34.32 -47.63 -26.47
N GLY A 382 33.38 -47.83 -27.42
CA GLY A 382 33.32 -49.05 -28.22
C GLY A 382 34.53 -49.24 -29.16
N ALA A 383 35.02 -48.17 -29.76
CA ALA A 383 36.18 -48.22 -30.66
C ALA A 383 37.51 -48.51 -29.90
N ALA A 384 37.64 -48.02 -28.66
CA ALA A 384 38.80 -48.29 -27.81
C ALA A 384 38.89 -49.74 -27.36
N VAL A 385 37.76 -50.42 -27.17
CA VAL A 385 37.73 -51.84 -26.81
C VAL A 385 38.08 -52.77 -28.01
N TYR A 386 37.78 -52.41 -29.26
CA TYR A 386 38.12 -53.13 -30.46
C TYR A 386 39.61 -53.03 -30.86
N GLY A 387 40.35 -52.01 -30.36
CA GLY A 387 41.78 -51.81 -30.64
C GLY A 387 42.73 -52.53 -29.73
N VAL A 388 42.27 -53.24 -28.68
CA VAL A 388 43.09 -53.96 -27.69
C VAL A 388 43.02 -55.51 -27.87
N VAL A 389 42.21 -55.95 -28.83
CA VAL A 389 42.08 -57.45 -29.11
C VAL A 389 42.66 -57.78 -30.49
N LYS A 390 43.84 -57.26 -30.81
CA LYS A 390 44.69 -57.82 -31.90
C LYS A 390 46.14 -57.93 -31.47
#